data_ae4d6f0788ea36c7578418323fbbbf21
#
_entry.id   ae4d6f0788ea36c7578418323fbbbf21
#
_cell.length_a   1.000
_cell.length_b   1.000
_cell.length_c   1.000
_cell.angle_alpha   90.00
_cell.angle_beta   90.00
_cell.angle_gamma   90.00
#
_symmetry.space_group_name_H-M   'P 1'
#
loop_
_entity.id
_entity.type
_entity.pdbx_description
1 polymer ?
#
loop_
_entity_poly.entity_id
_entity_poly.type
_entity_poly.pdbx_seq_one_letter_code
_entity_poly.pdbx_strand_id
1 'polypeptide(L)'
;MWLFSLDGMLSIVRHYDHKDMFLVRSRTPGILERRFPDHPIIRLDDADYRYRVIASYETVLGEMVSEMNSLLHAGYTNYKGACQKYGDPEYNRALGRIWGVMYEY
;
A
#
# COMPACT_ATOMS: atom_id res chain seq x y z
N MET A 1 9.58 -0.34 -3.81
CA MET A 1 8.69 -1.52 -3.74
C MET A 1 7.25 -1.06 -3.86
N TRP A 2 6.45 -1.74 -4.62
CA TRP A 2 5.02 -1.50 -4.71
C TRP A 2 4.28 -2.62 -3.98
N LEU A 3 3.35 -2.23 -3.15
CA LEU A 3 2.49 -3.16 -2.42
C LEU A 3 1.04 -2.89 -2.81
N PHE A 4 0.39 -3.90 -3.40
CA PHE A 4 -1.03 -3.84 -3.72
C PHE A 4 -1.79 -4.64 -2.66
N SER A 5 -2.60 -3.96 -1.89
CA SER A 5 -3.38 -4.57 -0.82
C SER A 5 -4.87 -4.39 -1.06
N LEU A 6 -5.70 -4.89 -0.16
CA LEU A 6 -7.16 -4.81 -0.29
C LEU A 6 -7.66 -3.36 -0.40
N ASP A 7 -7.06 -2.44 0.33
CA ASP A 7 -7.53 -1.05 0.43
C ASP A 7 -6.71 -0.04 -0.37
N GLY A 8 -5.78 -0.49 -1.20
CA GLY A 8 -5.03 0.41 -2.08
C GLY A 8 -3.60 0.00 -2.33
N MET A 9 -2.88 0.87 -3.01
CA MET A 9 -1.48 0.67 -3.37
C MET A 9 -0.59 1.58 -2.54
N LEU A 10 0.50 1.01 -2.05
CA LEU A 10 1.58 1.76 -1.41
C LEU A 10 2.86 1.66 -2.24
N SER A 11 3.59 2.77 -2.32
CA SER A 11 4.94 2.80 -2.87
C SER A 11 5.92 3.04 -1.72
N ILE A 12 6.78 2.08 -1.48
CA ILE A 12 7.70 2.09 -0.34
C ILE A 12 9.12 2.19 -0.87
N VAL A 13 9.83 3.25 -0.47
CA VAL A 13 11.23 3.46 -0.81
C VAL A 13 12.02 3.79 0.44
N ARG A 14 13.32 3.52 0.41
CA ARG A 14 14.21 3.93 1.50
C ARG A 14 14.31 5.46 1.52
N HIS A 15 14.30 6.05 2.70
CA HIS A 15 14.49 7.49 2.83
C HIS A 15 15.88 7.90 2.37
N TYR A 16 15.97 9.00 1.63
CA TYR A 16 17.23 9.42 1.03
C TYR A 16 18.25 9.98 2.05
N ASP A 17 17.77 10.56 3.16
CA ASP A 17 18.63 11.18 4.19
C ASP A 17 18.75 10.37 5.48
N HIS A 18 17.73 9.58 5.82
CA HIS A 18 17.66 8.89 7.11
C HIS A 18 17.87 7.40 6.92
N LYS A 19 19.00 6.91 7.41
CA LYS A 19 19.31 5.49 7.42
C LYS A 19 18.25 4.74 8.24
N ASP A 20 17.86 3.56 7.77
CA ASP A 20 16.88 2.68 8.41
C ASP A 20 15.46 3.27 8.49
N MET A 21 15.21 4.36 7.76
CA MET A 21 13.88 4.92 7.61
C MET A 21 13.38 4.72 6.20
N PHE A 22 12.06 4.61 6.07
CA PHE A 22 11.38 4.45 4.79
C PHE A 22 10.42 5.60 4.55
N LEU A 23 10.24 5.91 3.29
CA LEU A 23 9.19 6.79 2.81
C LEU A 23 8.09 5.92 2.23
N VAL A 24 6.93 5.93 2.88
CA VAL A 24 5.74 5.18 2.44
C VAL A 24 4.79 6.17 1.80
N ARG A 25 4.44 5.92 0.54
CA ARG A 25 3.72 6.90 -0.29
C ARG A 25 2.44 6.30 -0.83
N SER A 26 1.42 7.16 -0.98
CA SER A 26 0.15 6.81 -1.60
C SER A 26 -0.35 7.93 -2.51
N ARG A 27 -1.08 7.58 -3.56
CA ARG A 27 -1.76 8.54 -4.42
C ARG A 27 -3.12 8.95 -3.89
N THR A 28 -3.72 8.10 -3.06
CA THR A 28 -5.07 8.30 -2.56
C THR A 28 -5.06 8.62 -1.08
N PRO A 29 -6.00 9.45 -0.60
CA PRO A 29 -6.13 9.71 0.83
C PRO A 29 -6.68 8.50 1.57
N GLY A 30 -6.43 8.43 2.86
CA GLY A 30 -7.05 7.47 3.77
C GLY A 30 -6.24 6.23 4.06
N ILE A 31 -5.49 5.68 3.11
CA ILE A 31 -4.74 4.44 3.33
C ILE A 31 -3.61 4.62 4.35
N LEU A 32 -2.88 5.74 4.29
CA LEU A 32 -1.78 5.99 5.22
C LEU A 32 -2.29 6.25 6.64
N GLU A 33 -3.42 6.94 6.77
CA GLU A 33 -4.05 7.17 8.07
C GLU A 33 -4.48 5.86 8.73
N ARG A 34 -4.96 4.90 7.96
CA ARG A 34 -5.35 3.58 8.48
C ARG A 34 -4.16 2.72 8.85
N ARG A 35 -3.11 2.76 8.02
CA ARG A 35 -1.94 1.88 8.18
C ARG A 35 -0.90 2.42 9.14
N PHE A 36 -0.80 3.75 9.24
CA PHE A 36 0.21 4.43 10.05
C PHE A 36 -0.44 5.52 10.90
N PRO A 37 -1.39 5.16 11.80
CA PRO A 37 -2.21 6.13 12.52
C PRO A 37 -1.41 7.06 13.44
N ASP A 38 -0.22 6.62 13.86
CA ASP A 38 0.63 7.39 14.78
C ASP A 38 1.68 8.24 14.06
N HIS A 39 1.64 8.27 12.72
CA HIS A 39 2.62 9.01 11.92
C HIS A 39 1.99 10.23 11.26
N PRO A 40 2.66 11.39 11.29
CA PRO A 40 2.19 12.57 10.55
C PRO A 40 2.14 12.30 9.05
N ILE A 41 1.05 12.71 8.41
CA ILE A 41 0.91 12.63 6.96
C ILE A 41 1.52 13.89 6.35
N ILE A 42 2.45 13.70 5.42
CA ILE A 42 3.03 14.77 4.62
C ILE A 42 2.28 14.81 3.30
N ARG A 43 1.72 15.96 2.95
CA ARG A 43 1.00 16.14 1.70
C ARG A 43 1.79 17.04 0.76
N LEU A 44 2.04 16.55 -0.47
CA LEU A 44 2.70 17.29 -1.55
C LEU A 44 1.81 17.22 -2.79
N ASP A 45 1.03 18.26 -3.05
CA ASP A 45 0.01 18.25 -4.10
C ASP A 45 0.58 18.11 -5.52
N ASP A 46 1.81 18.58 -5.75
CA ASP A 46 2.46 18.50 -7.05
C ASP A 46 3.25 17.21 -7.28
N ALA A 47 3.33 16.34 -6.28
CA ALA A 47 4.04 15.07 -6.41
C ALA A 47 3.13 14.01 -7.04
N ASP A 48 3.75 13.02 -7.71
CA ASP A 48 3.04 11.86 -8.24
C ASP A 48 2.39 11.01 -7.14
N TYR A 49 3.03 10.95 -5.97
CA TYR A 49 2.44 10.39 -4.74
C TYR A 49 2.20 11.54 -3.76
N ARG A 50 0.96 11.97 -3.65
CA ARG A 50 0.60 13.17 -2.87
C ARG A 50 0.73 12.99 -1.36
N TYR A 51 0.55 11.78 -0.87
CA TYR A 51 0.52 11.47 0.56
C TYR A 51 1.69 10.58 0.92
N ARG A 52 2.36 10.92 2.02
CA ARG A 52 3.52 10.17 2.46
C ARG A 52 3.70 10.22 3.97
N VAL A 53 4.31 9.17 4.50
CA VAL A 53 4.78 9.11 5.89
C VAL A 53 6.23 8.66 5.90
N ILE A 54 6.96 9.08 6.93
CA ILE A 54 8.31 8.59 7.21
C ILE A 54 8.19 7.61 8.37
N ALA A 55 8.59 6.38 8.18
CA ALA A 55 8.45 5.32 9.16
C ALA A 55 9.72 4.48 9.26
N SER A 56 9.99 3.94 10.44
CA SER A 56 11.15 3.08 10.67
C SER A 56 11.00 1.75 9.92
N TYR A 57 12.12 1.09 9.70
CA TYR A 57 12.16 -0.26 9.15
C TYR A 57 11.23 -1.21 9.92
N GLU A 58 11.29 -1.18 11.25
CA GLU A 58 10.48 -2.06 12.09
C GLU A 58 8.98 -1.80 11.93
N THR A 59 8.59 -0.54 11.82
CA THR A 59 7.18 -0.16 11.61
C THR A 59 6.68 -0.68 10.27
N VAL A 60 7.44 -0.46 9.20
CA VAL A 60 7.07 -0.92 7.86
C VAL A 60 7.04 -2.45 7.81
N LEU A 61 8.02 -3.12 8.42
CA LEU A 61 8.06 -4.58 8.51
C LEU A 61 6.81 -5.11 9.22
N GLY A 62 6.38 -4.46 10.30
CA GLY A 62 5.15 -4.82 11.02
C GLY A 62 3.91 -4.76 10.12
N GLU A 63 3.82 -3.74 9.28
CA GLU A 63 2.71 -3.64 8.31
C GLU A 63 2.78 -4.75 7.25
N MET A 64 3.96 -5.11 6.78
CA MET A 64 4.13 -6.22 5.84
C MET A 64 3.70 -7.55 6.46
N VAL A 65 4.07 -7.78 7.71
CA VAL A 65 3.63 -8.98 8.45
C VAL A 65 2.11 -8.98 8.62
N SER A 66 1.52 -7.83 8.93
CA SER A 66 0.07 -7.68 9.04
C SER A 66 -0.65 -8.03 7.73
N GLU A 67 -0.11 -7.59 6.58
CA GLU A 67 -0.66 -7.93 5.27
C GLU A 67 -0.64 -9.45 5.03
N MET A 68 0.47 -10.11 5.35
CA MET A 68 0.56 -11.56 5.21
C MET A 68 -0.40 -12.30 6.12
N ASN A 69 -0.54 -11.83 7.36
CA ASN A 69 -1.50 -12.41 8.31
C ASN A 69 -2.95 -12.26 7.82
N SER A 70 -3.26 -11.18 7.10
CA SER A 70 -4.58 -11.00 6.51
C SER A 70 -4.94 -12.11 5.53
N LEU A 71 -3.98 -12.60 4.77
CA LEU A 71 -4.21 -13.72 3.84
C LEU A 71 -4.54 -15.01 4.58
N LEU A 72 -3.98 -15.21 5.78
CA LEU A 72 -4.25 -16.41 6.58
C LEU A 72 -5.61 -16.39 7.26
N HIS A 73 -6.10 -15.22 7.65
CA HIS A 73 -7.23 -15.10 8.58
C HIS A 73 -8.47 -14.42 8.00
N ALA A 74 -8.37 -13.79 6.82
CA ALA A 74 -9.45 -12.97 6.27
C ALA A 74 -10.46 -13.76 5.42
N GLY A 75 -10.32 -15.06 5.26
CA GLY A 75 -11.25 -15.88 4.48
C GLY A 75 -11.11 -15.73 2.97
N TYR A 76 -10.01 -15.18 2.48
CA TYR A 76 -9.69 -15.12 1.07
C TYR A 76 -8.22 -15.51 0.84
N THR A 77 -7.91 -15.93 -0.40
CA THR A 77 -6.56 -16.43 -0.72
C THR A 77 -5.69 -15.40 -1.43
N ASN A 78 -6.27 -14.34 -1.96
CA ASN A 78 -5.51 -13.29 -2.65
C ASN A 78 -6.28 -11.98 -2.64
N TYR A 79 -5.55 -10.86 -2.79
CA TYR A 79 -6.13 -9.52 -2.75
C TYR A 79 -7.06 -9.24 -3.93
N LYS A 80 -6.77 -9.79 -5.10
CA LYS A 80 -7.63 -9.58 -6.27
C LYS A 80 -9.04 -10.13 -6.01
N GLY A 81 -9.13 -11.36 -5.51
CA GLY A 81 -10.42 -11.96 -5.16
C GLY A 81 -11.16 -11.20 -4.08
N ALA A 82 -10.44 -10.75 -3.05
CA ALA A 82 -11.03 -9.93 -2.00
C ALA A 82 -11.53 -8.59 -2.51
N CYS A 83 -10.79 -7.92 -3.39
CA CYS A 83 -11.19 -6.66 -3.99
C CYS A 83 -12.43 -6.80 -4.88
N GLN A 84 -12.56 -7.88 -5.61
CA GLN A 84 -13.75 -8.16 -6.41
C GLN A 84 -15.01 -8.25 -5.55
N LYS A 85 -14.87 -8.76 -4.34
CA LYS A 85 -15.99 -8.98 -3.43
C LYS A 85 -16.27 -7.79 -2.51
N TYR A 86 -15.23 -7.13 -2.02
CA TYR A 86 -15.34 -6.14 -0.93
C TYR A 86 -14.75 -4.78 -1.26
N GLY A 87 -13.96 -4.67 -2.32
CA GLY A 87 -13.17 -3.48 -2.59
C GLY A 87 -13.87 -2.44 -3.46
N ASP A 88 -13.16 -1.34 -3.67
CA ASP A 88 -13.55 -0.25 -4.56
C ASP A 88 -13.53 -0.73 -6.02
N PRO A 89 -14.62 -0.55 -6.79
CA PRO A 89 -14.67 -0.96 -8.20
C PRO A 89 -13.57 -0.35 -9.08
N GLU A 90 -13.19 0.91 -8.86
CA GLU A 90 -12.14 1.55 -9.64
C GLU A 90 -10.77 0.95 -9.35
N TYR A 91 -10.48 0.70 -8.08
CA TYR A 91 -9.25 0.04 -7.68
C TYR A 91 -9.20 -1.39 -8.21
N ASN A 92 -10.32 -2.11 -8.14
CA ASN A 92 -10.43 -3.46 -8.70
C ASN A 92 -10.13 -3.49 -10.21
N ARG A 93 -10.62 -2.50 -10.96
CA ARG A 93 -10.29 -2.34 -12.37
C ARG A 93 -8.80 -2.15 -12.61
N ALA A 94 -8.17 -1.29 -11.80
CA ALA A 94 -6.73 -1.05 -11.87
C ALA A 94 -5.94 -2.34 -11.61
N LEU A 95 -6.32 -3.10 -10.60
CA LEU A 95 -5.68 -4.40 -10.30
C LEU A 95 -5.81 -5.37 -11.47
N GLY A 96 -6.96 -5.40 -12.12
CA GLY A 96 -7.16 -6.23 -13.31
C GLY A 96 -6.24 -5.87 -14.46
N ARG A 97 -6.02 -4.59 -14.69
CA ARG A 97 -5.07 -4.10 -15.71
C ARG A 97 -3.63 -4.48 -15.37
N ILE A 98 -3.23 -4.31 -14.13
CA ILE A 98 -1.89 -4.70 -13.66
C ILE A 98 -1.69 -6.19 -13.85
N TRP A 99 -2.66 -7.00 -13.44
CA TRP A 99 -2.63 -8.44 -13.64
C TRP A 99 -2.46 -8.80 -15.12
N GLY A 100 -3.21 -8.13 -16.01
CA GLY A 100 -3.14 -8.37 -17.45
C GLY A 100 -1.75 -8.07 -18.01
N VAL A 101 -1.14 -6.95 -17.63
CA VAL A 101 0.22 -6.59 -18.04
C VAL A 101 1.23 -7.64 -17.56
N MET A 102 1.14 -8.05 -16.30
CA MET A 102 2.06 -9.03 -15.74
C MET A 102 1.87 -10.43 -16.33
N TYR A 103 0.65 -10.77 -16.72
CA TYR A 103 0.36 -12.03 -17.41
C TYR A 103 1.09 -12.14 -18.75
N GLU A 104 1.22 -11.03 -19.47
CA GLU A 104 1.92 -10.99 -20.76
C GLU A 104 3.43 -10.82 -20.62
N TYR A 105 3.90 -10.51 -19.43
CA TYR A 105 5.33 -10.36 -19.17
C TYR A 105 6.06 -11.69 -19.33
#